data_23bcf47a1cd6d17b2a21bd3bcb186e42
#
_entry.id   23bcf47a1cd6d17b2a21bd3bcb186e42
#
_cell.length_a   1.000
_cell.length_b   1.000
_cell.length_c   1.000
_cell.angle_alpha   90.00
_cell.angle_beta   90.00
_cell.angle_gamma   90.00
#
_symmetry.space_group_name_H-M   'P 1'
#
loop_
_entity.id
_entity.type
_entity.pdbx_description
1 polymer ?
#
loop_
_entity_poly.entity_id
_entity_poly.type
_entity_poly.pdbx_seq_one_letter_code
_entity_poly.pdbx_strand_id
1 'polypeptide(L)'
;LGKAISVDFTKGAVNSFTAEGSPTYDSSGVHFTVSKSGDAPTLTSVFYIMFGKVSFSMKCAPGAGIVSTLVLESDDLDEIDLEWLGADNAQVQTNYFGKGNVTTYNRGAYNPAPNNQGQFVTYTLEWTESQIVWSVGGTVVRVLTPATADTNQYPQTPMRVKFGAWSAGDSANAAGTIAWARGPTDYSKGPYTMTVQNIAITDYSTGTQYKYGDTSGSWGSIQAIGGKVNGNAGGAASTIVTAAVASVTSASPTIPAGWPWVASTTLSTATRAASSAAGIPSGWVITASGKIVPASSAAVRMSHLMSRPFLHIENKSTIQKY
;
A
#
# COMPACT_ATOMS: atom_id res chain seq x y z
N LEU A 1 -12.51 3.69 7.59
CA LEU A 1 -12.15 4.00 9.00
C LEU A 1 -13.12 5.02 9.62
N GLY A 2 -13.35 6.15 8.96
CA GLY A 2 -14.28 7.20 9.39
C GLY A 2 -13.83 8.01 10.63
N LYS A 3 -12.56 7.92 11.03
CA LYS A 3 -11.98 8.53 12.25
C LYS A 3 -10.45 8.58 12.17
N ALA A 4 -9.78 8.95 13.26
CA ALA A 4 -8.34 8.78 13.41
C ALA A 4 -8.00 7.55 14.25
N ILE A 5 -6.82 6.97 13.98
CA ILE A 5 -6.23 5.88 14.75
C ILE A 5 -4.75 6.15 14.96
N SER A 6 -4.24 5.81 16.14
CA SER A 6 -2.80 5.81 16.43
C SER A 6 -2.38 4.41 16.90
N VAL A 7 -1.26 3.94 16.38
CA VAL A 7 -0.70 2.63 16.70
C VAL A 7 0.74 2.80 17.13
N ASP A 8 1.06 2.25 18.29
CA ASP A 8 2.42 2.12 18.83
C ASP A 8 2.83 0.65 18.75
N PHE A 9 3.65 0.29 17.75
CA PHE A 9 4.10 -1.08 17.51
C PHE A 9 5.14 -1.56 18.53
N THR A 10 5.68 -0.68 19.40
CA THR A 10 6.51 -1.08 20.52
C THR A 10 5.73 -1.88 21.57
N LYS A 11 4.39 -1.84 21.49
CA LYS A 11 3.46 -2.59 22.34
C LYS A 11 3.05 -3.94 21.73
N GLY A 12 3.51 -4.25 20.52
CA GLY A 12 3.20 -5.50 19.82
C GLY A 12 2.18 -5.34 18.69
N ALA A 13 1.68 -6.49 18.22
CA ALA A 13 0.70 -6.56 17.14
C ALA A 13 -0.64 -5.95 17.53
N VAL A 14 -1.37 -5.42 16.55
CA VAL A 14 -2.70 -4.80 16.74
C VAL A 14 -3.72 -5.36 15.75
N ASN A 15 -5.00 -5.38 16.14
CA ASN A 15 -6.10 -5.90 15.33
C ASN A 15 -6.48 -5.01 14.13
N SER A 16 -5.88 -3.83 14.01
CA SER A 16 -6.15 -2.89 12.91
C SER A 16 -5.43 -3.24 11.62
N PHE A 17 -4.51 -4.21 11.66
CA PHE A 17 -3.75 -4.68 10.51
C PHE A 17 -3.73 -6.20 10.44
N THR A 18 -3.76 -6.73 9.22
CA THR A 18 -3.44 -8.13 8.92
C THR A 18 -2.00 -8.24 8.46
N ALA A 19 -1.32 -9.32 8.89
CA ALA A 19 0.04 -9.60 8.50
C ALA A 19 0.09 -10.61 7.35
N GLU A 20 0.98 -10.38 6.40
CA GLU A 20 1.46 -11.36 5.44
C GLU A 20 2.95 -11.60 5.73
N GLY A 21 3.44 -12.82 5.48
CA GLY A 21 4.76 -13.24 5.97
C GLY A 21 4.79 -13.32 7.49
N SER A 22 5.92 -13.02 8.10
CA SER A 22 6.12 -13.18 9.56
C SER A 22 6.78 -11.94 10.15
N PRO A 23 6.12 -10.77 10.19
CA PRO A 23 6.66 -9.62 10.90
C PRO A 23 6.79 -9.93 12.38
N THR A 24 7.87 -9.46 13.00
CA THR A 24 8.15 -9.63 14.43
C THR A 24 8.03 -8.31 15.17
N TYR A 25 7.92 -8.34 16.50
CA TYR A 25 7.70 -7.17 17.33
C TYR A 25 8.64 -7.17 18.53
N ASP A 26 9.18 -6.00 18.87
CA ASP A 26 9.92 -5.78 20.11
C ASP A 26 9.73 -4.34 20.62
N SER A 27 10.53 -3.92 21.59
CA SER A 27 10.48 -2.58 22.17
C SER A 27 10.87 -1.45 21.20
N SER A 28 11.38 -1.76 20.02
CA SER A 28 11.70 -0.76 18.96
C SER A 28 10.60 -0.62 17.92
N GLY A 29 9.65 -1.56 17.85
CA GLY A 29 8.53 -1.53 16.92
C GLY A 29 8.24 -2.86 16.24
N VAL A 30 7.64 -2.80 15.04
CA VAL A 30 7.43 -3.95 14.15
C VAL A 30 8.57 -4.05 13.14
N HIS A 31 9.05 -5.27 12.92
CA HIS A 31 10.16 -5.60 12.03
C HIS A 31 9.69 -6.38 10.82
N PHE A 32 10.07 -5.91 9.65
CA PHE A 32 9.85 -6.56 8.35
C PHE A 32 11.21 -7.03 7.83
N THR A 33 11.49 -8.31 7.99
CA THR A 33 12.81 -8.88 7.71
C THR A 33 12.80 -9.72 6.45
N VAL A 34 13.67 -9.37 5.50
CA VAL A 34 13.95 -10.12 4.27
C VAL A 34 15.23 -10.91 4.49
N SER A 35 15.13 -12.23 4.56
CA SER A 35 16.26 -13.15 4.81
C SER A 35 16.61 -14.01 3.61
N LYS A 36 15.63 -14.28 2.74
CA LYS A 36 15.75 -15.16 1.57
C LYS A 36 14.83 -14.72 0.45
N SER A 37 15.04 -15.32 -0.72
CA SER A 37 14.15 -15.17 -1.88
C SER A 37 12.71 -15.46 -1.52
N GLY A 38 11.80 -14.58 -1.98
CA GLY A 38 10.37 -14.66 -1.76
C GLY A 38 9.88 -14.05 -0.43
N ASP A 39 10.78 -13.64 0.48
CA ASP A 39 10.36 -12.93 1.68
C ASP A 39 9.82 -11.54 1.33
N ALA A 40 8.57 -11.26 1.78
CA ALA A 40 7.89 -9.97 1.60
C ALA A 40 6.94 -9.70 2.78
N PRO A 41 7.45 -9.65 4.03
CA PRO A 41 6.60 -9.40 5.18
C PRO A 41 5.93 -8.03 5.07
N THR A 42 4.61 -8.00 5.32
CA THR A 42 3.77 -6.80 5.11
C THR A 42 2.66 -6.74 6.16
N LEU A 43 2.28 -5.53 6.55
CA LEU A 43 1.04 -5.23 7.26
C LEU A 43 0.10 -4.47 6.33
N THR A 44 -1.18 -4.90 6.29
CA THR A 44 -2.24 -4.26 5.53
C THR A 44 -3.39 -3.89 6.47
N SER A 45 -3.87 -2.64 6.41
CA SER A 45 -5.00 -2.21 7.24
C SER A 45 -6.26 -3.03 6.94
N VAL A 46 -7.02 -3.37 7.98
CA VAL A 46 -8.34 -4.03 7.84
C VAL A 46 -9.44 -3.05 7.44
N PHE A 47 -9.11 -1.78 7.31
CA PHE A 47 -10.02 -0.69 6.98
C PHE A 47 -9.51 0.08 5.76
N TYR A 48 -10.41 0.86 5.18
CA TYR A 48 -10.12 1.84 4.13
C TYR A 48 -10.19 3.25 4.69
N ILE A 49 -9.46 4.16 4.06
CA ILE A 49 -9.63 5.61 4.18
C ILE A 49 -10.07 6.17 2.83
N MET A 50 -10.88 7.22 2.85
CA MET A 50 -11.26 7.98 1.66
C MET A 50 -10.86 9.43 1.85
N PHE A 51 -9.71 9.78 1.24
CA PHE A 51 -8.87 10.89 1.60
C PHE A 51 -8.37 10.79 3.06
N GLY A 52 -7.30 11.46 3.37
CA GLY A 52 -6.78 11.38 4.73
C GLY A 52 -5.30 11.67 4.83
N LYS A 53 -4.79 11.38 6.02
CA LYS A 53 -3.39 11.58 6.36
C LYS A 53 -2.82 10.33 7.03
N VAL A 54 -1.66 9.90 6.54
CA VAL A 54 -0.87 8.82 7.14
C VAL A 54 0.48 9.40 7.55
N SER A 55 0.84 9.24 8.80
CA SER A 55 2.14 9.64 9.34
C SER A 55 2.75 8.46 10.08
N PHE A 56 3.99 8.09 9.76
CA PHE A 56 4.65 6.97 10.42
C PHE A 56 6.14 7.21 10.63
N SER A 57 6.64 6.70 11.76
CA SER A 57 8.05 6.75 12.13
C SER A 57 8.69 5.41 11.79
N MET A 58 9.67 5.43 10.88
CA MET A 58 10.30 4.21 10.40
C MET A 58 11.79 4.40 10.15
N LYS A 59 12.49 3.27 10.16
CA LYS A 59 13.86 3.09 9.71
C LYS A 59 13.89 2.05 8.62
N CYS A 60 14.42 2.40 7.44
CA CYS A 60 14.38 1.51 6.28
C CYS A 60 15.40 0.36 6.38
N ALA A 61 15.11 -0.73 5.65
CA ALA A 61 16.03 -1.83 5.46
C ALA A 61 17.22 -1.38 4.59
N PRO A 62 18.47 -1.69 4.97
CA PRO A 62 19.63 -1.53 4.10
C PRO A 62 19.70 -2.65 3.06
N GLY A 63 20.64 -2.55 2.12
CA GLY A 63 21.00 -3.62 1.20
C GLY A 63 20.52 -3.39 -0.24
N ALA A 64 21.43 -3.56 -1.21
CA ALA A 64 21.09 -3.48 -2.64
C ALA A 64 19.99 -4.49 -2.99
N GLY A 65 19.03 -4.06 -3.79
CA GLY A 65 17.88 -4.89 -4.17
C GLY A 65 16.76 -4.96 -3.14
N ILE A 66 16.96 -4.48 -1.91
CA ILE A 66 15.92 -4.44 -0.86
C ILE A 66 15.12 -3.14 -0.99
N VAL A 67 13.82 -3.23 -0.80
CA VAL A 67 12.90 -2.08 -0.82
C VAL A 67 12.03 -2.10 0.42
N SER A 68 12.03 -1.00 1.15
CA SER A 68 11.04 -0.71 2.19
C SER A 68 9.90 0.10 1.56
N THR A 69 8.64 -0.15 1.94
CA THR A 69 7.49 0.50 1.30
C THR A 69 6.44 0.98 2.29
N LEU A 70 5.80 2.10 1.97
CA LEU A 70 4.45 2.47 2.40
C LEU A 70 3.62 2.71 1.14
N VAL A 71 2.52 2.00 1.00
CA VAL A 71 1.61 2.08 -0.15
C VAL A 71 0.19 2.29 0.32
N LEU A 72 -0.50 3.27 -0.25
CA LEU A 72 -1.94 3.34 -0.21
C LEU A 72 -2.46 2.78 -1.52
N GLU A 73 -3.31 1.74 -1.45
CA GLU A 73 -3.83 1.06 -2.64
C GLU A 73 -5.34 0.84 -2.52
N SER A 74 -6.07 1.18 -3.56
CA SER A 74 -7.51 0.96 -3.67
C SER A 74 -7.85 -0.33 -4.42
N ASP A 75 -9.11 -0.75 -4.35
CA ASP A 75 -9.58 -1.96 -5.04
C ASP A 75 -9.62 -1.78 -6.56
N ASP A 76 -9.72 -0.56 -7.08
CA ASP A 76 -9.60 -0.25 -8.50
C ASP A 76 -8.19 0.14 -8.93
N LEU A 77 -7.19 -0.06 -8.02
CA LEU A 77 -5.78 0.11 -8.28
C LEU A 77 -5.33 1.57 -8.47
N ASP A 78 -6.00 2.51 -7.83
CA ASP A 78 -5.38 3.77 -7.49
C ASP A 78 -4.30 3.49 -6.43
N GLU A 79 -3.12 4.12 -6.55
CA GLU A 79 -1.96 3.84 -5.71
C GLU A 79 -1.17 5.12 -5.41
N ILE A 80 -0.67 5.24 -4.18
CA ILE A 80 0.21 6.32 -3.74
C ILE A 80 1.35 5.70 -2.94
N ASP A 81 2.61 5.99 -3.32
CA ASP A 81 3.78 5.30 -2.81
C ASP A 81 4.77 6.20 -2.10
N LEU A 82 5.43 5.60 -1.12
CA LEU A 82 6.74 5.95 -0.57
C LEU A 82 7.59 4.68 -0.60
N GLU A 83 8.74 4.73 -1.32
CA GLU A 83 9.62 3.58 -1.48
C GLU A 83 11.07 3.97 -1.19
N TRP A 84 11.72 3.20 -0.34
CA TRP A 84 13.11 3.40 0.06
C TRP A 84 13.94 2.25 -0.49
N LEU A 85 14.90 2.59 -1.36
CA LEU A 85 15.84 1.61 -1.89
C LEU A 85 16.95 1.36 -0.87
N GLY A 86 17.15 0.12 -0.48
CA GLY A 86 18.13 -0.26 0.54
C GLY A 86 19.60 0.07 0.16
N ALA A 87 19.88 0.31 -1.11
CA ALA A 87 21.17 0.81 -1.59
C ALA A 87 21.34 2.33 -1.42
N ASP A 88 20.33 3.05 -0.90
CA ASP A 88 20.33 4.51 -0.80
C ASP A 88 19.82 4.97 0.57
N ASN A 89 20.72 5.46 1.42
CA ASN A 89 20.38 5.94 2.74
C ASN A 89 20.03 7.45 2.80
N ALA A 90 19.87 8.09 1.64
CA ALA A 90 19.71 9.53 1.55
C ALA A 90 18.41 10.00 0.87
N GLN A 91 17.69 9.09 0.22
CA GLN A 91 16.52 9.44 -0.58
C GLN A 91 15.32 8.51 -0.31
N VAL A 92 14.13 8.99 -0.64
CA VAL A 92 12.90 8.23 -0.77
C VAL A 92 12.31 8.51 -2.14
N GLN A 93 11.83 7.48 -2.83
CA GLN A 93 11.03 7.65 -4.03
C GLN A 93 9.56 7.84 -3.65
N THR A 94 8.92 8.87 -4.19
CA THR A 94 7.47 9.08 -4.14
C THR A 94 6.90 8.77 -5.50
N ASN A 95 5.74 8.09 -5.55
CA ASN A 95 5.12 7.71 -6.80
C ASN A 95 3.59 7.68 -6.67
N TYR A 96 2.89 7.52 -7.79
CA TYR A 96 1.44 7.34 -7.83
C TYR A 96 1.02 6.64 -9.12
N PHE A 97 -0.09 5.92 -9.05
CA PHE A 97 -0.75 5.29 -10.20
C PHE A 97 -2.27 5.45 -10.08
N GLY A 98 -2.94 5.64 -11.19
CA GLY A 98 -4.40 5.67 -11.24
C GLY A 98 -4.94 4.47 -12.01
N LYS A 99 -5.93 3.79 -11.44
CA LYS A 99 -6.71 2.73 -12.08
C LYS A 99 -5.87 1.60 -12.69
N GLY A 100 -4.74 1.29 -12.03
CA GLY A 100 -3.82 0.25 -12.44
C GLY A 100 -3.13 0.51 -13.79
N ASN A 101 -3.07 1.75 -14.23
CA ASN A 101 -2.37 2.10 -15.47
C ASN A 101 -0.86 2.10 -15.26
N VAL A 102 -0.21 1.07 -15.74
CA VAL A 102 1.25 0.85 -15.71
C VAL A 102 1.88 0.95 -17.11
N THR A 103 1.30 1.70 -18.01
CA THR A 103 1.85 1.91 -19.36
C THR A 103 3.08 2.80 -19.36
N THR A 104 3.26 3.62 -18.31
CA THR A 104 4.44 4.47 -18.09
C THR A 104 4.90 4.37 -16.64
N TYR A 105 6.21 4.57 -16.41
CA TYR A 105 6.85 4.52 -15.09
C TYR A 105 7.65 5.79 -14.78
N ASN A 106 7.29 6.92 -15.38
CA ASN A 106 7.98 8.20 -15.27
C ASN A 106 7.40 9.13 -14.18
N ARG A 107 6.49 8.62 -13.35
CA ARG A 107 5.80 9.39 -12.30
C ARG A 107 6.56 9.41 -10.96
N GLY A 108 7.52 8.51 -10.79
CA GLY A 108 8.39 8.46 -9.61
C GLY A 108 9.30 9.67 -9.51
N ALA A 109 9.49 10.18 -8.29
CA ALA A 109 10.43 11.27 -7.98
C ALA A 109 11.24 10.93 -6.74
N TYR A 110 12.56 11.07 -6.80
CA TYR A 110 13.44 10.91 -5.65
C TYR A 110 13.51 12.21 -4.84
N ASN A 111 13.34 12.10 -3.54
CA ASN A 111 13.30 13.22 -2.61
C ASN A 111 14.29 13.00 -1.46
N PRO A 112 14.87 14.07 -0.87
CA PRO A 112 15.80 13.94 0.25
C PRO A 112 15.17 13.25 1.46
N ALA A 113 15.84 12.22 1.98
CA ALA A 113 15.51 11.49 3.20
C ALA A 113 16.82 11.03 3.88
N PRO A 114 17.64 11.96 4.41
CA PRO A 114 18.99 11.65 4.87
C PRO A 114 18.98 10.73 6.07
N ASN A 115 19.93 9.78 6.09
CA ASN A 115 20.13 8.81 7.16
C ASN A 115 18.90 7.94 7.46
N ASN A 116 18.13 7.62 6.42
CA ASN A 116 16.87 6.88 6.52
C ASN A 116 17.03 5.43 7.04
N GLN A 117 18.25 4.88 7.02
CA GLN A 117 18.60 3.54 7.54
C GLN A 117 19.19 3.60 8.95
N GLY A 118 19.78 4.73 9.36
CA GLY A 118 20.48 4.89 10.65
C GLY A 118 19.58 5.39 11.78
N GLN A 119 18.50 6.07 11.46
CA GLN A 119 17.60 6.69 12.44
C GLN A 119 16.13 6.53 12.05
N PHE A 120 15.24 6.64 13.04
CA PHE A 120 13.83 6.78 12.77
C PHE A 120 13.54 8.16 12.20
N VAL A 121 12.87 8.18 11.05
CA VAL A 121 12.40 9.40 10.39
C VAL A 121 10.89 9.33 10.28
N THR A 122 10.21 10.44 10.54
CA THR A 122 8.76 10.53 10.34
C THR A 122 8.46 10.92 8.90
N TYR A 123 7.69 10.09 8.23
CA TYR A 123 7.17 10.34 6.88
C TYR A 123 5.69 10.60 6.97
N THR A 124 5.21 11.56 6.19
CA THR A 124 3.79 11.92 6.16
C THR A 124 3.31 11.99 4.71
N LEU A 125 2.19 11.33 4.48
CA LEU A 125 1.42 11.41 3.26
C LEU A 125 0.06 12.01 3.60
N GLU A 126 -0.28 13.14 2.99
CA GLU A 126 -1.61 13.75 3.09
C GLU A 126 -2.25 13.75 1.71
N TRP A 127 -3.41 13.12 1.63
CA TRP A 127 -4.15 12.90 0.39
C TRP A 127 -5.55 13.47 0.49
N THR A 128 -5.87 14.36 -0.45
CA THR A 128 -7.17 15.04 -0.57
C THR A 128 -7.68 14.95 -2.01
N GLU A 129 -8.86 15.46 -2.27
CA GLU A 129 -9.39 15.60 -3.63
C GLU A 129 -8.61 16.60 -4.50
N SER A 130 -7.91 17.54 -3.85
CA SER A 130 -7.21 18.64 -4.52
C SER A 130 -5.70 18.46 -4.62
N GLN A 131 -5.10 17.65 -3.73
CA GLN A 131 -3.65 17.42 -3.75
C GLN A 131 -3.23 16.19 -2.95
N ILE A 132 -2.06 15.68 -3.29
CA ILE A 132 -1.28 14.73 -2.50
C ILE A 132 0.00 15.43 -2.09
N VAL A 133 0.31 15.41 -0.79
CA VAL A 133 1.49 16.03 -0.20
C VAL A 133 2.33 14.97 0.48
N TRP A 134 3.59 14.85 0.09
CA TRP A 134 4.58 14.01 0.76
C TRP A 134 5.52 14.88 1.59
N SER A 135 5.79 14.46 2.83
CA SER A 135 6.71 15.17 3.73
C SER A 135 7.68 14.20 4.39
N VAL A 136 8.90 14.65 4.61
CA VAL A 136 9.98 13.93 5.30
C VAL A 136 10.46 14.80 6.48
N GLY A 137 10.40 14.27 7.70
CA GLY A 137 10.80 15.02 8.89
C GLY A 137 10.02 16.34 9.07
N GLY A 138 8.77 16.40 8.63
CA GLY A 138 7.93 17.59 8.66
C GLY A 138 8.14 18.57 7.49
N THR A 139 9.16 18.33 6.64
CA THR A 139 9.39 19.15 5.44
C THR A 139 8.64 18.59 4.25
N VAL A 140 7.85 19.42 3.56
CA VAL A 140 7.18 19.03 2.30
C VAL A 140 8.24 18.82 1.22
N VAL A 141 8.24 17.63 0.60
CA VAL A 141 9.20 17.25 -0.45
C VAL A 141 8.56 17.12 -1.83
N ARG A 142 7.25 16.86 -1.89
CA ARG A 142 6.50 16.79 -3.15
C ARG A 142 5.04 17.17 -2.94
N VAL A 143 4.46 17.82 -3.95
CA VAL A 143 3.02 18.06 -4.07
C VAL A 143 2.58 17.61 -5.46
N LEU A 144 1.48 16.88 -5.54
CA LEU A 144 0.81 16.48 -6.76
C LEU A 144 -0.64 16.99 -6.72
N THR A 145 -1.11 17.60 -7.79
CA THR A 145 -2.51 18.01 -7.94
C THR A 145 -3.15 17.26 -9.11
N PRO A 146 -4.50 17.18 -9.19
CA PRO A 146 -5.16 16.62 -10.37
C PRO A 146 -4.73 17.26 -11.70
N ALA A 147 -4.38 18.57 -11.67
CA ALA A 147 -3.92 19.31 -12.85
C ALA A 147 -2.48 18.97 -13.26
N THR A 148 -1.65 18.48 -12.34
CA THR A 148 -0.24 18.10 -12.58
C THR A 148 -0.03 16.58 -12.66
N ALA A 149 -1.03 15.80 -12.31
CA ALA A 149 -1.03 14.37 -12.52
C ALA A 149 -1.20 14.04 -14.01
N ASP A 150 -0.67 12.89 -14.42
CA ASP A 150 -0.95 12.35 -15.76
C ASP A 150 -2.47 12.20 -15.93
N THR A 151 -2.95 12.31 -17.18
CA THR A 151 -4.38 12.27 -17.49
C THR A 151 -5.04 11.02 -16.87
N ASN A 152 -6.07 11.23 -16.07
CA ASN A 152 -6.83 10.20 -15.34
C ASN A 152 -5.98 9.34 -14.37
N GLN A 153 -4.83 9.85 -13.93
CA GLN A 153 -3.93 9.10 -13.04
C GLN A 153 -3.94 9.61 -11.60
N TYR A 154 -4.69 10.66 -11.28
CA TYR A 154 -4.80 11.13 -9.89
C TYR A 154 -5.58 10.11 -9.06
N PRO A 155 -4.99 9.55 -7.97
CA PRO A 155 -5.64 8.60 -7.09
C PRO A 155 -6.81 9.23 -6.34
N GLN A 156 -8.01 8.60 -6.37
CA GLN A 156 -9.22 9.21 -5.86
C GLN A 156 -10.29 8.24 -5.36
N THR A 157 -9.91 7.00 -5.08
CA THR A 157 -10.82 5.95 -4.59
C THR A 157 -10.37 5.39 -3.25
N PRO A 158 -11.25 4.80 -2.41
CA PRO A 158 -10.92 4.38 -1.05
C PRO A 158 -9.73 3.42 -1.00
N MET A 159 -8.75 3.69 -0.14
CA MET A 159 -7.49 2.97 -0.09
C MET A 159 -7.26 2.29 1.26
N ARG A 160 -6.59 1.14 1.22
CA ARG A 160 -5.94 0.53 2.36
C ARG A 160 -4.53 1.06 2.51
N VAL A 161 -4.03 1.04 3.74
CA VAL A 161 -2.65 1.38 4.08
C VAL A 161 -1.87 0.08 4.21
N LYS A 162 -0.79 -0.05 3.41
CA LYS A 162 0.09 -1.22 3.37
C LYS A 162 1.53 -0.76 3.59
N PHE A 163 2.30 -1.49 4.39
CA PHE A 163 3.71 -1.21 4.57
C PHE A 163 4.48 -2.47 4.93
N GLY A 164 5.75 -2.53 4.51
CA GLY A 164 6.59 -3.69 4.68
C GLY A 164 7.89 -3.59 3.89
N ALA A 165 8.62 -4.70 3.81
CA ALA A 165 9.84 -4.80 3.05
C ALA A 165 9.84 -6.02 2.13
N TRP A 166 10.52 -5.93 0.99
CA TRP A 166 10.62 -7.01 0.02
C TRP A 166 11.93 -6.95 -0.77
N SER A 167 12.25 -8.01 -1.46
CA SER A 167 13.41 -8.06 -2.34
C SER A 167 13.01 -7.81 -3.79
N ALA A 168 13.15 -6.58 -4.25
CA ALA A 168 13.02 -6.23 -5.66
C ALA A 168 14.21 -6.73 -6.49
N GLY A 169 15.37 -6.92 -5.86
CA GLY A 169 16.58 -7.48 -6.45
C GLY A 169 16.59 -9.01 -6.52
N ASP A 170 15.49 -9.69 -6.18
CA ASP A 170 15.37 -11.14 -6.34
C ASP A 170 15.46 -11.54 -7.82
N SER A 171 16.18 -12.62 -8.10
CA SER A 171 16.40 -13.13 -9.48
C SER A 171 15.11 -13.56 -10.18
N ALA A 172 14.03 -13.78 -9.45
CA ALA A 172 12.71 -14.07 -10.01
C ALA A 172 12.00 -12.83 -10.57
N ASN A 173 12.47 -11.63 -10.25
CA ASN A 173 11.91 -10.38 -10.76
C ASN A 173 12.43 -10.02 -12.15
N ALA A 174 11.71 -9.15 -12.84
CA ALA A 174 12.14 -8.60 -14.12
C ALA A 174 13.45 -7.81 -13.97
N ALA A 175 14.30 -7.84 -14.99
CA ALA A 175 15.59 -7.15 -14.98
C ALA A 175 15.46 -5.64 -14.69
N GLY A 176 14.38 -4.98 -15.16
CA GLY A 176 14.08 -3.58 -14.87
C GLY A 176 13.82 -3.32 -13.38
N THR A 177 13.11 -4.22 -12.71
CA THR A 177 12.84 -4.13 -11.25
C THR A 177 14.14 -4.28 -10.46
N ILE A 178 14.99 -5.26 -10.85
CA ILE A 178 16.30 -5.49 -10.21
C ILE A 178 17.20 -4.26 -10.39
N ALA A 179 17.24 -3.69 -11.60
CA ALA A 179 18.04 -2.50 -11.90
C ALA A 179 17.53 -1.25 -11.13
N TRP A 180 16.21 -1.05 -11.07
CA TRP A 180 15.60 0.04 -10.29
C TRP A 180 15.96 -0.05 -8.80
N ALA A 181 15.90 -1.24 -8.22
CA ALA A 181 16.26 -1.48 -6.83
C ALA A 181 17.79 -1.44 -6.57
N ARG A 182 18.59 -1.15 -7.59
CA ARG A 182 20.06 -1.17 -7.53
C ARG A 182 20.63 -2.51 -7.07
N GLY A 183 19.89 -3.62 -7.35
CA GLY A 183 20.23 -5.00 -7.00
C GLY A 183 21.11 -5.64 -8.05
N PRO A 184 21.44 -6.96 -7.95
CA PRO A 184 20.66 -7.98 -7.26
C PRO A 184 20.81 -7.99 -5.75
N THR A 185 19.87 -8.70 -5.08
CA THR A 185 19.96 -8.91 -3.64
C THR A 185 20.97 -10.01 -3.31
N ASP A 186 21.91 -9.69 -2.41
CA ASP A 186 22.86 -10.65 -1.86
C ASP A 186 22.39 -11.14 -0.49
N TYR A 187 21.65 -12.25 -0.45
CA TYR A 187 21.08 -12.79 0.79
C TYR A 187 22.17 -13.28 1.79
N SER A 188 23.43 -13.50 1.34
CA SER A 188 24.52 -13.88 2.25
C SER A 188 24.94 -12.75 3.20
N LYS A 189 24.59 -11.49 2.86
CA LYS A 189 24.82 -10.28 3.66
C LYS A 189 23.62 -9.86 4.51
N GLY A 190 22.51 -10.60 4.39
CA GLY A 190 21.31 -10.37 5.20
C GLY A 190 21.44 -10.91 6.65
N PRO A 191 20.35 -10.89 7.41
CA PRO A 191 19.02 -10.41 7.01
C PRO A 191 18.93 -8.88 6.92
N TYR A 192 17.93 -8.41 6.15
CA TYR A 192 17.65 -6.98 5.95
C TYR A 192 16.31 -6.61 6.59
N THR A 193 16.30 -5.61 7.46
CA THR A 193 15.11 -5.31 8.26
C THR A 193 14.71 -3.85 8.16
N MET A 194 13.46 -3.62 7.76
CA MET A 194 12.74 -2.37 7.96
C MET A 194 12.07 -2.41 9.34
N THR A 195 12.09 -1.29 10.08
CA THR A 195 11.42 -1.19 11.39
C THR A 195 10.47 0.00 11.39
N VAL A 196 9.21 -0.23 11.82
CA VAL A 196 8.22 0.84 12.04
C VAL A 196 7.88 0.91 13.51
N GLN A 197 8.06 2.09 14.11
CA GLN A 197 7.81 2.32 15.53
C GLN A 197 6.35 2.65 15.81
N ASN A 198 5.78 3.55 15.01
CA ASN A 198 4.40 3.98 15.17
C ASN A 198 3.82 4.45 13.83
N ILE A 199 2.48 4.45 13.77
CA ILE A 199 1.73 4.99 12.65
C ILE A 199 0.48 5.72 13.18
N ALA A 200 0.20 6.89 12.63
CA ALA A 200 -1.04 7.63 12.84
C ALA A 200 -1.77 7.78 11.50
N ILE A 201 -3.04 7.42 11.46
CA ILE A 201 -3.88 7.48 10.27
C ILE A 201 -5.13 8.25 10.60
N THR A 202 -5.45 9.26 9.79
CA THR A 202 -6.69 10.02 9.86
C THR A 202 -7.46 9.84 8.56
N ASP A 203 -8.69 9.34 8.66
CA ASP A 203 -9.64 9.32 7.56
C ASP A 203 -10.36 10.67 7.49
N TYR A 204 -10.28 11.37 6.38
CA TYR A 204 -10.95 12.67 6.19
C TYR A 204 -12.43 12.52 5.84
N SER A 205 -12.89 11.30 5.63
CA SER A 205 -14.29 10.97 5.44
C SER A 205 -14.90 10.35 6.71
N THR A 206 -16.21 10.30 6.76
CA THR A 206 -16.96 9.68 7.86
C THR A 206 -17.79 8.51 7.32
N GLY A 207 -18.36 7.71 8.23
CA GLY A 207 -19.17 6.55 7.89
C GLY A 207 -18.51 5.23 8.27
N THR A 208 -19.17 4.15 7.96
CA THR A 208 -18.78 2.78 8.35
C THR A 208 -18.28 1.93 7.17
N GLN A 209 -18.58 2.37 5.93
CA GLN A 209 -18.25 1.64 4.72
C GLN A 209 -18.18 2.60 3.53
N TYR A 210 -17.32 2.30 2.56
CA TYR A 210 -17.28 2.96 1.25
C TYR A 210 -17.84 2.04 0.18
N LYS A 211 -18.61 2.60 -0.76
CA LYS A 211 -19.18 1.90 -1.90
C LYS A 211 -18.93 2.69 -3.17
N TYR A 212 -18.53 2.00 -4.23
CA TYR A 212 -18.46 2.56 -5.58
C TYR A 212 -19.88 2.76 -6.11
N GLY A 213 -20.24 3.98 -6.48
CA GLY A 213 -21.56 4.30 -7.05
C GLY A 213 -21.67 3.97 -8.53
N ASP A 214 -20.52 3.98 -9.25
CA ASP A 214 -20.41 3.64 -10.66
C ASP A 214 -19.01 3.06 -10.98
N THR A 215 -18.71 2.90 -12.26
CA THR A 215 -17.42 2.35 -12.75
C THR A 215 -16.43 3.42 -13.20
N SER A 216 -16.68 4.70 -12.91
CA SER A 216 -15.79 5.80 -13.32
C SER A 216 -14.47 5.83 -12.56
N GLY A 217 -14.43 5.26 -11.35
CA GLY A 217 -13.31 5.40 -10.43
C GLY A 217 -13.10 6.85 -9.99
N SER A 218 -14.14 7.69 -10.06
CA SER A 218 -14.11 9.08 -9.60
C SER A 218 -14.53 9.17 -8.14
N TRP A 219 -13.87 10.02 -7.37
CA TRP A 219 -14.23 10.24 -5.97
C TRP A 219 -15.66 10.73 -5.79
N GLY A 220 -16.19 11.50 -6.76
CA GLY A 220 -17.56 11.99 -6.73
C GLY A 220 -18.62 10.89 -6.80
N SER A 221 -18.25 9.67 -7.25
CA SER A 221 -19.13 8.50 -7.27
C SER A 221 -19.06 7.69 -5.98
N ILE A 222 -18.08 7.93 -5.11
CA ILE A 222 -17.90 7.16 -3.86
C ILE A 222 -18.96 7.56 -2.84
N GLN A 223 -19.65 6.57 -2.32
CA GLN A 223 -20.67 6.71 -1.28
C GLN A 223 -20.09 6.27 0.07
N ALA A 224 -20.10 7.16 1.06
CA ALA A 224 -19.77 6.83 2.45
C ALA A 224 -21.08 6.45 3.19
N ILE A 225 -21.25 5.18 3.49
CA ILE A 225 -22.46 4.66 4.13
C ILE A 225 -22.49 5.08 5.61
N GLY A 226 -23.57 5.72 6.01
CA GLY A 226 -23.71 6.26 7.35
C GLY A 226 -22.84 7.48 7.64
N GLY A 227 -22.30 8.11 6.58
CA GLY A 227 -21.41 9.26 6.70
C GLY A 227 -21.34 10.09 5.42
N LYS A 228 -20.20 10.77 5.21
CA LYS A 228 -19.98 11.67 4.09
C LYS A 228 -18.50 11.63 3.70
N VAL A 229 -18.19 11.58 2.39
CA VAL A 229 -16.85 11.86 1.86
C VAL A 229 -16.46 13.28 2.27
N ASN A 230 -15.22 13.46 2.74
CA ASN A 230 -14.73 14.71 3.33
C ASN A 230 -15.51 15.19 4.58
N GLY A 231 -16.23 14.30 5.27
CA GLY A 231 -16.96 14.64 6.48
C GLY A 231 -16.10 15.12 7.65
N ASN A 232 -14.80 14.76 7.67
CA ASN A 232 -13.77 15.20 8.63
C ASN A 232 -12.71 16.12 8.00
N ALA A 233 -12.88 16.54 6.73
CA ALA A 233 -11.88 17.36 6.05
C ALA A 233 -11.72 18.73 6.74
N GLY A 234 -10.47 19.10 7.05
CA GLY A 234 -10.15 20.37 7.71
C GLY A 234 -10.35 20.38 9.24
N GLY A 235 -10.84 19.28 9.82
CA GLY A 235 -10.95 19.09 11.26
C GLY A 235 -9.93 18.07 11.74
N ALA A 236 -9.32 18.28 12.91
CA ALA A 236 -8.77 17.16 13.65
C ALA A 236 -9.91 16.14 13.79
N ALA A 237 -9.70 14.90 13.39
CA ALA A 237 -10.66 13.85 13.69
C ALA A 237 -11.01 13.96 15.16
N SER A 238 -12.28 14.04 15.48
CA SER A 238 -12.79 14.41 16.80
C SER A 238 -12.28 13.52 17.93
N THR A 239 -11.69 12.37 17.59
CA THR A 239 -11.07 11.47 18.58
C THR A 239 -10.02 10.60 17.92
N ILE A 240 -8.76 10.70 18.37
CA ILE A 240 -7.72 9.72 18.06
C ILE A 240 -7.96 8.52 18.97
N VAL A 241 -8.17 7.36 18.37
CA VAL A 241 -8.31 6.09 19.10
C VAL A 241 -6.99 5.34 19.00
N THR A 242 -6.40 4.98 20.12
CA THR A 242 -5.26 4.06 20.13
C THR A 242 -5.74 2.66 19.77
N ALA A 243 -5.10 2.01 18.81
CA ALA A 243 -5.44 0.65 18.44
C ALA A 243 -5.15 -0.30 19.62
N ALA A 244 -6.09 -1.19 19.90
CA ALA A 244 -5.87 -2.22 20.91
C ALA A 244 -4.73 -3.16 20.47
N VAL A 245 -3.83 -3.44 21.41
CA VAL A 245 -2.82 -4.49 21.23
C VAL A 245 -3.55 -5.83 21.02
N ALA A 246 -3.14 -6.60 20.03
CA ALA A 246 -3.69 -7.92 19.79
C ALA A 246 -3.36 -8.83 20.99
N SER A 247 -4.39 -9.42 21.60
CA SER A 247 -4.16 -10.44 22.61
C SER A 247 -3.39 -11.60 21.97
N VAL A 248 -2.25 -11.98 22.56
CA VAL A 248 -1.49 -13.18 22.17
C VAL A 248 -2.23 -14.43 22.65
N THR A 249 -3.41 -14.67 22.10
CA THR A 249 -3.93 -16.02 22.03
C THR A 249 -3.44 -16.59 20.71
N SER A 250 -2.84 -17.77 20.74
CA SER A 250 -2.28 -18.48 19.58
C SER A 250 -3.32 -18.92 18.53
N ALA A 251 -4.37 -18.16 18.35
CA ALA A 251 -5.32 -18.24 17.27
C ALA A 251 -5.03 -17.11 16.29
N SER A 252 -4.75 -17.45 15.04
CA SER A 252 -4.78 -16.51 13.92
C SER A 252 -6.00 -15.60 14.07
N PRO A 253 -5.88 -14.28 13.84
CA PRO A 253 -7.02 -13.38 13.96
C PRO A 253 -8.14 -13.91 13.08
N THR A 254 -9.24 -14.33 13.71
CA THR A 254 -10.45 -14.76 13.01
C THR A 254 -11.06 -13.49 12.41
N ILE A 255 -10.99 -13.36 11.10
CA ILE A 255 -11.72 -12.35 10.36
C ILE A 255 -13.21 -12.62 10.61
N PRO A 256 -14.02 -11.65 11.06
CA PRO A 256 -15.43 -11.85 11.30
C PRO A 256 -16.12 -12.46 10.08
N ALA A 257 -16.98 -13.46 10.29
CA ALA A 257 -17.77 -14.05 9.22
C ALA A 257 -18.58 -12.96 8.50
N GLY A 258 -18.34 -12.81 7.19
CA GLY A 258 -18.98 -11.77 6.36
C GLY A 258 -18.00 -10.75 5.76
N TRP A 259 -16.72 -10.80 6.09
CA TRP A 259 -15.71 -10.00 5.38
C TRP A 259 -15.33 -10.70 4.07
N PRO A 260 -15.17 -9.97 2.95
CA PRO A 260 -14.89 -10.57 1.64
C PRO A 260 -13.49 -11.21 1.50
N TRP A 261 -12.71 -11.28 2.56
CA TRP A 261 -11.29 -11.66 2.54
C TRP A 261 -10.97 -12.83 3.49
N VAL A 262 -11.56 -14.00 3.24
CA VAL A 262 -11.11 -15.24 3.86
C VAL A 262 -10.04 -15.85 2.96
N ALA A 263 -8.79 -15.89 3.40
CA ALA A 263 -7.77 -16.69 2.75
C ALA A 263 -8.18 -18.16 2.85
N SER A 264 -8.70 -18.72 1.76
CA SER A 264 -8.99 -20.16 1.66
C SER A 264 -7.67 -20.89 1.40
N THR A 265 -7.18 -21.62 2.39
CA THR A 265 -6.00 -22.51 2.28
C THR A 265 -6.32 -23.84 1.61
N THR A 266 -7.37 -23.94 0.82
CA THR A 266 -7.67 -25.15 0.00
C THR A 266 -7.88 -24.73 -1.45
N LEU A 267 -6.93 -25.12 -2.31
CA LEU A 267 -7.10 -25.11 -3.76
C LEU A 267 -8.21 -26.11 -4.11
N SER A 268 -9.43 -25.63 -4.22
CA SER A 268 -10.50 -26.33 -4.91
C SER A 268 -10.71 -25.64 -6.24
N THR A 269 -10.33 -26.31 -7.33
CA THR A 269 -10.74 -25.97 -8.67
C THR A 269 -12.27 -26.14 -8.78
N ALA A 270 -12.99 -25.06 -8.53
CA ALA A 270 -14.40 -24.97 -8.84
C ALA A 270 -14.62 -23.76 -9.75
N THR A 271 -14.88 -24.03 -11.01
CA THR A 271 -15.48 -23.08 -11.94
C THR A 271 -16.81 -22.59 -11.35
N ARG A 272 -16.82 -21.41 -10.75
CA ARG A 272 -18.04 -20.80 -10.24
C ARG A 272 -18.53 -19.77 -11.25
N ALA A 273 -19.74 -20.02 -11.77
CA ALA A 273 -20.47 -19.04 -12.55
C ALA A 273 -20.58 -17.71 -11.78
N ALA A 274 -20.43 -16.59 -12.51
CA ALA A 274 -20.55 -15.26 -11.96
C ALA A 274 -21.91 -15.06 -11.29
N SER A 275 -21.96 -15.14 -9.95
CA SER A 275 -23.10 -14.68 -9.19
C SER A 275 -22.87 -13.22 -8.83
N SER A 276 -23.80 -12.34 -9.14
CA SER A 276 -23.82 -10.95 -8.72
C SER A 276 -23.84 -10.89 -7.18
N ALA A 277 -22.69 -10.65 -6.57
CA ALA A 277 -22.63 -10.38 -5.12
C ALA A 277 -23.30 -9.03 -4.87
N ALA A 278 -24.23 -8.98 -3.91
CA ALA A 278 -24.94 -7.75 -3.56
C ALA A 278 -23.92 -6.69 -3.09
N GLY A 279 -23.92 -5.52 -3.75
CA GLY A 279 -23.06 -4.38 -3.42
C GLY A 279 -21.98 -4.03 -4.44
N ILE A 280 -21.79 -4.85 -5.48
CA ILE A 280 -20.84 -4.54 -6.55
C ILE A 280 -21.58 -3.78 -7.67
N PRO A 281 -21.07 -2.61 -8.11
CA PRO A 281 -21.66 -1.89 -9.23
C PRO A 281 -21.70 -2.74 -10.51
N SER A 282 -22.68 -2.52 -11.37
CA SER A 282 -22.72 -3.17 -12.68
C SER A 282 -21.46 -2.84 -13.48
N GLY A 283 -20.82 -3.86 -14.06
CA GLY A 283 -19.57 -3.73 -14.80
C GLY A 283 -18.30 -3.89 -13.96
N TRP A 284 -18.43 -4.21 -12.66
CA TRP A 284 -17.31 -4.58 -11.79
C TRP A 284 -17.38 -6.07 -11.45
N VAL A 285 -16.22 -6.67 -11.22
CA VAL A 285 -16.08 -8.08 -10.85
C VAL A 285 -15.14 -8.23 -9.67
N ILE A 286 -15.35 -9.28 -8.87
CA ILE A 286 -14.40 -9.69 -7.83
C ILE A 286 -13.37 -10.61 -8.47
N THR A 287 -12.09 -10.27 -8.37
CA THR A 287 -10.98 -11.14 -8.79
C THR A 287 -10.84 -12.33 -7.83
N ALA A 288 -10.07 -13.36 -8.24
CA ALA A 288 -9.76 -14.50 -7.37
C ALA A 288 -9.03 -14.11 -6.07
N SER A 289 -8.35 -12.94 -6.06
CA SER A 289 -7.75 -12.33 -4.86
C SER A 289 -8.75 -11.52 -4.05
N GLY A 290 -10.07 -11.53 -4.42
CA GLY A 290 -11.12 -10.79 -3.75
C GLY A 290 -11.18 -9.30 -4.08
N LYS A 291 -10.38 -8.77 -4.99
CA LYS A 291 -10.43 -7.38 -5.42
C LYS A 291 -11.66 -7.10 -6.29
N ILE A 292 -12.31 -5.97 -6.07
CA ILE A 292 -13.38 -5.48 -6.93
C ILE A 292 -12.73 -4.59 -7.99
N VAL A 293 -12.81 -5.01 -9.26
CA VAL A 293 -12.20 -4.31 -10.39
C VAL A 293 -13.20 -4.17 -11.54
N PRO A 294 -13.04 -3.16 -12.42
CA PRO A 294 -13.82 -3.10 -13.64
C PRO A 294 -13.67 -4.38 -14.47
N ALA A 295 -14.76 -4.90 -15.02
CA ALA A 295 -14.76 -6.17 -15.77
C ALA A 295 -13.75 -6.20 -16.92
N SER A 296 -13.47 -5.04 -17.56
CA SER A 296 -12.47 -4.88 -18.62
C SER A 296 -11.02 -5.07 -18.13
N SER A 297 -10.73 -4.80 -16.86
CA SER A 297 -9.37 -5.00 -16.29
C SER A 297 -9.17 -6.41 -15.74
N ALA A 298 -10.25 -7.15 -15.44
CA ALA A 298 -10.16 -8.52 -14.97
C ALA A 298 -9.72 -9.51 -16.07
N ALA A 299 -10.11 -9.28 -17.32
CA ALA A 299 -9.77 -10.15 -18.45
C ALA A 299 -8.28 -10.13 -18.81
N VAL A 300 -7.58 -9.02 -18.57
CA VAL A 300 -6.13 -8.86 -18.88
C VAL A 300 -5.25 -9.55 -17.84
N ARG A 301 -5.76 -9.85 -16.65
CA ARG A 301 -4.97 -10.40 -15.53
C ARG A 301 -5.08 -11.90 -15.32
N MET A 302 -5.98 -12.61 -16.00
CA MET A 302 -6.08 -14.08 -15.85
C MET A 302 -4.85 -14.85 -16.35
N SER A 303 -3.99 -14.25 -17.17
CA SER A 303 -2.77 -14.89 -17.68
C SER A 303 -1.49 -14.59 -16.86
N HIS A 304 -1.56 -13.78 -15.80
CA HIS A 304 -0.37 -13.32 -15.07
C HIS A 304 -0.46 -13.46 -13.54
N LEU A 305 -1.41 -14.20 -13.00
CA LEU A 305 -1.66 -14.35 -11.56
C LEU A 305 -0.94 -15.56 -10.93
N MET A 306 0.30 -15.84 -11.36
CA MET A 306 1.21 -16.66 -10.56
C MET A 306 2.44 -15.81 -10.24
N SER A 307 2.58 -15.47 -8.95
CA SER A 307 3.72 -14.78 -8.32
C SER A 307 3.96 -13.32 -8.72
N ARG A 308 3.38 -12.35 -7.98
CA ARG A 308 3.90 -10.99 -7.94
C ARG A 308 3.92 -10.43 -6.52
N PRO A 309 5.10 -10.23 -5.94
CA PRO A 309 5.33 -9.08 -5.08
C PRO A 309 5.53 -7.86 -5.99
N PHE A 310 4.92 -6.75 -5.65
CA PHE A 310 5.11 -5.38 -6.16
C PHE A 310 5.84 -5.18 -7.51
N LEU A 311 5.14 -4.52 -8.45
CA LEU A 311 5.61 -3.85 -9.67
C LEU A 311 6.43 -4.65 -10.72
N HIS A 312 5.82 -4.84 -11.87
CA HIS A 312 6.50 -5.27 -13.10
C HIS A 312 6.91 -4.06 -13.94
N ILE A 313 8.20 -3.85 -14.10
CA ILE A 313 8.76 -2.88 -15.04
C ILE A 313 9.29 -3.65 -16.26
N GLU A 314 8.56 -3.61 -17.37
CA GLU A 314 9.14 -3.99 -18.66
C GLU A 314 9.71 -2.75 -19.35
N ASN A 315 11.03 -2.72 -19.53
CA ASN A 315 11.71 -1.69 -20.29
C ASN A 315 12.03 -2.25 -21.70
N LYS A 316 11.30 -1.80 -22.72
CA LYS A 316 11.71 -1.98 -24.12
C LYS A 316 12.53 -0.76 -24.52
N SER A 317 13.84 -0.78 -24.30
CA SER A 317 14.76 0.14 -24.95
C SER A 317 15.04 -0.32 -26.37
N THR A 318 14.45 0.33 -27.35
CA THR A 318 14.91 0.27 -28.73
C THR A 318 16.06 1.26 -28.87
N ILE A 319 17.29 0.74 -28.95
CA ILE A 319 18.46 1.52 -29.34
C ILE A 319 18.32 1.80 -30.85
N GLN A 320 18.08 3.04 -31.23
CA GLN A 320 18.29 3.48 -32.59
C GLN A 320 19.62 4.23 -32.64
N LYS A 321 20.57 3.63 -33.39
CA LYS A 321 21.85 4.28 -33.77
C LYS A 321 21.55 5.46 -34.70
N TYR A 322 22.08 6.61 -34.40
CA TYR A 322 22.88 7.47 -35.27
C TYR A 322 23.78 8.33 -34.40
#